data_8729c89cc7c2f8119fcab6fc786522c5
#
_entry.id   8729c89cc7c2f8119fcab6fc786522c5
#
_cell.length_a   1.000
_cell.length_b   1.000
_cell.length_c   1.000
_cell.angle_alpha   90.00
_cell.angle_beta   90.00
_cell.angle_gamma   90.00
#
_symmetry.space_group_name_H-M   'P 1'
#
loop_
_entity.id
_entity.type
_entity.pdbx_description
1 polymer ?
#
loop_
_entity_poly.entity_id
_entity_poly.type
_entity_poly.pdbx_seq_one_letter_code
_entity_poly.pdbx_strand_id
1 'polypeptide(L)'
;MLFNRSKPTDTQKVYKASSWLGVSEFQVFCNAWQDWYNEKPSEKRIEPYFVNFLGQDSVPFWVRNYVRIILDRKDLRDNEKKRLAIGVLTYYVPLIIFFILIMYVLL
;
A
#
# COMPACT_ATOMS: atom_id res chain seq x y z
N MET A 1 0.83 23.89 -16.09
CA MET A 1 0.67 23.63 -15.98
C MET A 1 0.35 23.23 -15.26
N LEU A 2 0.43 23.13 -14.98
CA LEU A 2 0.12 23.00 -14.34
C LEU A 2 -0.31 22.01 -13.76
N PHE A 3 -0.64 21.58 -13.96
CA PHE A 3 -1.03 20.60 -13.67
C PHE A 3 -0.34 19.56 -13.55
N ASN A 4 0.18 19.49 -13.13
CA ASN A 4 1.06 18.65 -12.72
C ASN A 4 0.62 17.53 -11.91
N ARG A 5 0.06 16.71 -12.61
CA ARG A 5 -0.07 15.45 -12.13
C ARG A 5 1.12 14.65 -12.47
N SER A 6 2.23 15.07 -12.02
CA SER A 6 3.43 14.28 -12.10
C SER A 6 3.20 12.97 -11.35
N LYS A 7 3.59 11.87 -11.94
CA LYS A 7 3.63 10.58 -11.28
C LYS A 7 4.45 10.70 -10.00
N PRO A 8 4.09 9.98 -8.92
CA PRO A 8 4.90 10.01 -7.71
C PRO A 8 6.33 9.56 -8.02
N THR A 9 7.28 10.25 -7.43
CA THR A 9 8.69 9.91 -7.57
C THR A 9 9.00 8.61 -6.82
N ASP A 10 10.15 8.00 -7.12
CA ASP A 10 10.57 6.80 -6.41
C ASP A 10 10.72 7.08 -4.91
N THR A 11 11.23 8.25 -4.54
CA THR A 11 11.35 8.68 -3.15
C THR A 11 9.98 8.73 -2.46
N GLN A 12 8.99 9.32 -3.10
CA GLN A 12 7.63 9.37 -2.56
C GLN A 12 7.03 7.99 -2.39
N LYS A 13 7.31 7.07 -3.32
CA LYS A 13 6.84 5.70 -3.21
C LYS A 13 7.45 4.98 -2.02
N VAL A 14 8.72 5.23 -1.70
CA VAL A 14 9.36 4.67 -0.52
C VAL A 14 8.65 5.15 0.74
N TYR A 15 8.33 6.44 0.84
CA TYR A 15 7.60 6.99 1.98
C TYR A 15 6.20 6.39 2.09
N LYS A 16 5.50 6.21 0.99
CA LYS A 16 4.19 5.57 0.99
C LYS A 16 4.25 4.14 1.49
N ALA A 17 5.23 3.37 1.01
CA ALA A 17 5.41 1.98 1.44
C ALA A 17 5.74 1.89 2.92
N SER A 18 6.63 2.75 3.42
CA SER A 18 6.99 2.76 4.84
C SER A 18 5.78 3.10 5.71
N SER A 19 5.01 4.09 5.30
CA SER A 19 3.80 4.48 6.02
C SER A 19 2.77 3.36 6.04
N TRP A 20 2.54 2.71 4.89
CA TRP A 20 1.57 1.64 4.80
C TRP A 20 1.97 0.40 5.61
N LEU A 21 3.27 0.07 5.60
CA LEU A 21 3.80 -1.07 6.36
C LEU A 21 3.96 -0.75 7.85
N GLY A 22 3.97 0.53 8.22
CA GLY A 22 4.20 0.94 9.59
C GLY A 22 5.64 0.75 10.05
N VAL A 23 6.60 0.89 9.14
CA VAL A 23 8.03 0.73 9.43
C VAL A 23 8.79 1.96 8.94
N SER A 24 10.06 2.10 9.37
CA SER A 24 10.90 3.19 8.91
C SER A 24 11.33 2.99 7.45
N GLU A 25 11.75 4.06 6.79
CA GLU A 25 12.28 3.99 5.44
C GLU A 25 13.53 3.12 5.36
N PHE A 26 14.37 3.18 6.41
CA PHE A 26 15.54 2.30 6.50
C PHE A 26 15.12 0.83 6.53
N GLN A 27 14.06 0.51 7.27
CA GLN A 27 13.55 -0.85 7.32
C GLN A 27 13.00 -1.30 5.95
N VAL A 28 12.41 -0.38 5.18
CA VAL A 28 11.99 -0.68 3.80
C VAL A 28 13.20 -1.10 2.97
N PHE A 29 14.32 -0.40 3.10
CA PHE A 29 15.56 -0.77 2.42
C PHE A 29 16.05 -2.15 2.84
N CYS A 30 16.02 -2.45 4.13
CA CYS A 30 16.43 -3.77 4.65
C CYS A 30 15.52 -4.88 4.11
N ASN A 31 14.23 -4.67 4.13
CA ASN A 31 13.26 -5.65 3.62
C ASN A 31 13.46 -5.88 2.12
N ALA A 32 13.70 -4.80 1.38
CA ALA A 32 13.94 -4.89 -0.06
C ALA A 32 15.20 -5.68 -0.39
N TRP A 33 16.27 -5.46 0.37
CA TRP A 33 17.51 -6.20 0.22
C TRP A 33 17.29 -7.70 0.45
N GLN A 34 16.63 -8.04 1.55
CA GLN A 34 16.34 -9.42 1.89
C GLN A 34 15.48 -10.10 0.83
N ASP A 35 14.49 -9.38 0.31
CA ASP A 35 13.60 -9.91 -0.74
C ASP A 35 14.35 -10.17 -2.04
N TRP A 36 15.25 -9.26 -2.43
CA TRP A 36 15.97 -9.37 -3.69
C TRP A 36 17.12 -10.36 -3.64
N TYR A 37 17.94 -10.28 -2.60
CA TYR A 37 19.15 -11.10 -2.48
C TYR A 37 18.94 -12.39 -1.68
N ASN A 38 17.78 -12.54 -1.04
CA ASN A 38 17.45 -13.70 -0.23
C ASN A 38 18.47 -13.96 0.89
N GLU A 39 19.00 -12.89 1.47
CA GLU A 39 19.93 -12.98 2.59
C GLU A 39 19.61 -11.87 3.59
N LYS A 40 20.00 -12.09 4.85
CA LYS A 40 19.76 -11.13 5.92
C LYS A 40 20.62 -9.88 5.70
N PRO A 41 20.02 -8.67 5.66
CA PRO A 41 20.78 -7.46 5.45
C PRO A 41 21.63 -7.10 6.66
N SER A 42 22.80 -6.54 6.41
CA SER A 42 23.61 -5.93 7.45
C SER A 42 23.41 -4.41 7.36
N GLU A 43 23.31 -3.75 8.50
CA GLU A 43 23.12 -2.29 8.53
C GLU A 43 24.22 -1.58 7.77
N LYS A 44 25.46 -2.06 7.90
CA LYS A 44 26.60 -1.47 7.22
C LYS A 44 26.50 -1.53 5.70
N ARG A 45 25.88 -2.57 5.17
CA ARG A 45 25.70 -2.71 3.71
C ARG A 45 24.60 -1.79 3.19
N ILE A 46 23.56 -1.61 3.99
CA ILE A 46 22.40 -0.80 3.58
C ILE A 46 22.67 0.69 3.75
N GLU A 47 23.45 1.05 4.75
CA GLU A 47 23.69 2.45 5.11
C GLU A 47 24.13 3.34 3.94
N PRO A 48 25.11 2.97 3.08
CA PRO A 48 25.50 3.83 1.97
C PRO A 48 24.36 4.11 1.00
N TYR A 49 23.51 3.13 0.73
CA TYR A 49 22.36 3.30 -0.15
C TYR A 49 21.33 4.23 0.47
N PHE A 50 21.13 4.11 1.77
CA PHE A 50 20.18 4.94 2.49
C PHE A 50 20.66 6.39 2.60
N VAL A 51 21.96 6.60 2.80
CA VAL A 51 22.56 7.94 2.81
C VAL A 51 22.36 8.61 1.44
N ASN A 52 22.58 7.89 0.35
CA ASN A 52 22.34 8.41 -0.99
C ASN A 52 20.84 8.73 -1.21
N PHE A 53 19.96 7.92 -0.66
CA PHE A 53 18.52 8.19 -0.71
C PHE A 53 18.17 9.51 0.00
N LEU A 54 18.70 9.71 1.21
CA LEU A 54 18.43 10.92 1.97
C LEU A 54 19.04 12.18 1.35
N GLY A 55 20.24 12.05 0.76
CA GLY A 55 20.98 13.21 0.24
C GLY A 55 20.71 13.53 -1.22
N GLN A 56 20.45 12.52 -2.05
CA GLN A 56 20.38 12.67 -3.51
C GLN A 56 19.08 12.14 -4.11
N ASP A 57 18.11 11.74 -3.29
CA ASP A 57 16.86 11.12 -3.74
C ASP A 57 17.09 9.91 -4.65
N SER A 58 18.18 9.19 -4.41
CA SER A 58 18.56 8.01 -5.21
C SER A 58 17.95 6.75 -4.60
N VAL A 59 17.17 6.01 -5.39
CA VAL A 59 16.53 4.78 -4.94
C VAL A 59 17.08 3.61 -5.76
N PRO A 60 17.74 2.64 -5.12
CA PRO A 60 18.26 1.47 -5.83
C PRO A 60 17.15 0.65 -6.49
N PHE A 61 17.48 -0.06 -7.57
CA PHE A 61 16.48 -0.84 -8.31
C PHE A 61 15.79 -1.92 -7.46
N TRP A 62 16.51 -2.52 -6.51
CA TRP A 62 15.94 -3.55 -5.64
C TRP A 62 14.95 -2.94 -4.62
N VAL A 63 15.14 -1.68 -4.22
CA VAL A 63 14.15 -0.96 -3.41
C VAL A 63 12.94 -0.60 -4.27
N ARG A 64 13.16 -0.08 -5.48
CA ARG A 64 12.05 0.26 -6.39
C ARG A 64 11.17 -0.95 -6.69
N ASN A 65 11.78 -2.10 -6.92
CA ASN A 65 11.04 -3.34 -7.19
C ASN A 65 10.19 -3.75 -5.98
N TYR A 66 10.78 -3.73 -4.79
CA TYR A 66 10.08 -4.09 -3.56
C TYR A 66 8.90 -3.16 -3.28
N VAL A 67 9.15 -1.85 -3.37
CA VAL A 67 8.14 -0.82 -3.13
C VAL A 67 6.99 -0.97 -4.13
N ARG A 68 7.29 -1.21 -5.40
CA ARG A 68 6.27 -1.42 -6.43
C ARG A 68 5.35 -2.58 -6.07
N ILE A 69 5.91 -3.70 -5.64
CA ILE A 69 5.13 -4.88 -5.24
C ILE A 69 4.25 -4.57 -4.03
N ILE A 70 4.80 -3.87 -3.03
CA ILE A 70 4.07 -3.53 -1.81
C ILE A 70 2.90 -2.59 -2.13
N LEU A 71 3.11 -1.58 -2.97
CA LEU A 71 2.06 -0.64 -3.32
C LEU A 71 0.98 -1.29 -4.19
N ASP A 72 1.36 -2.21 -5.09
CA ASP A 72 0.40 -2.98 -5.89
C ASP A 72 -0.49 -3.83 -4.98
N ARG A 73 0.09 -4.48 -3.97
CA ARG A 73 -0.68 -5.26 -2.99
C ARG A 73 -1.64 -4.38 -2.20
N LYS A 74 -1.21 -3.18 -1.83
CA LYS A 74 -2.05 -2.22 -1.14
C LYS A 74 -3.28 -1.87 -1.98
N ASP A 75 -3.08 -1.55 -3.26
CA ASP A 75 -4.16 -1.18 -4.17
C ASP A 75 -5.15 -2.33 -4.34
N LEU A 76 -4.67 -3.55 -4.50
CA LEU A 76 -5.52 -4.73 -4.61
C LEU A 76 -6.34 -4.94 -3.34
N ARG A 77 -5.74 -4.76 -2.17
CA ARG A 77 -6.41 -4.91 -0.89
C ARG A 77 -7.50 -3.86 -0.70
N ASP A 78 -7.22 -2.62 -1.06
CA ASP A 78 -8.20 -1.54 -0.98
C ASP A 78 -9.39 -1.82 -1.90
N ASN A 79 -9.14 -2.32 -3.10
CA ASN A 79 -10.19 -2.70 -4.05
C ASN A 79 -11.04 -3.86 -3.51
N GLU A 80 -10.43 -4.86 -2.90
CA GLU A 80 -11.15 -5.98 -2.28
C GLU A 80 -12.07 -5.49 -1.14
N LYS A 81 -11.60 -4.60 -0.31
CA LYS A 81 -12.40 -4.02 0.78
C LYS A 81 -13.62 -3.28 0.22
N LYS A 82 -13.45 -2.53 -0.86
CA LYS A 82 -14.57 -1.85 -1.51
C LYS A 82 -15.59 -2.83 -2.07
N ARG A 83 -15.14 -3.91 -2.71
CA ARG A 83 -16.02 -4.94 -3.23
C ARG A 83 -16.82 -5.60 -2.13
N LEU A 84 -16.17 -5.96 -1.02
CA LEU A 84 -16.84 -6.59 0.12
C LEU A 84 -17.89 -5.66 0.74
N ALA A 85 -17.56 -4.37 0.89
CA ALA A 85 -18.50 -3.40 1.44
C ALA A 85 -19.73 -3.26 0.55
N ILE A 86 -19.56 -3.16 -0.77
CA ILE A 86 -20.67 -3.07 -1.72
C ILE A 86 -21.50 -4.36 -1.69
N GLY A 87 -20.84 -5.53 -1.65
CA GLY A 87 -21.53 -6.81 -1.58
C GLY A 87 -22.39 -6.95 -0.33
N VAL A 88 -21.87 -6.53 0.82
CA VAL A 88 -22.60 -6.56 2.09
C VAL A 88 -23.81 -5.64 2.03
N LEU A 89 -23.64 -4.41 1.54
CA LEU A 89 -24.75 -3.46 1.39
C LEU A 89 -25.83 -4.02 0.45
N THR A 90 -25.44 -4.60 -0.67
CA THR A 90 -26.37 -5.18 -1.63
C THR A 90 -27.17 -6.34 -1.01
N TYR A 91 -26.56 -7.09 -0.11
CA TYR A 91 -27.22 -8.20 0.58
C TYR A 91 -28.22 -7.70 1.63
N TYR A 92 -27.85 -6.68 2.40
CA TYR A 92 -28.69 -6.18 3.50
C TYR A 92 -29.87 -5.34 3.04
N VAL A 93 -29.74 -4.60 1.95
CA VAL A 93 -30.82 -3.71 1.46
C VAL A 93 -32.12 -4.50 1.19
N PRO A 94 -32.12 -5.64 0.45
CA PRO A 94 -33.32 -6.43 0.25
C PRO A 94 -33.93 -6.96 1.57
N LEU A 95 -33.07 -7.35 2.52
CA LEU A 95 -33.53 -7.85 3.81
C LEU A 95 -34.25 -6.76 4.61
N ILE A 96 -33.74 -5.55 4.60
CA ILE A 96 -34.35 -4.41 5.29
C ILE A 96 -35.71 -4.09 4.67
N ILE A 97 -35.80 -4.04 3.36
CA ILE A 97 -37.04 -3.78 2.64
C ILE A 97 -38.07 -4.86 2.96
N PHE A 98 -37.67 -6.12 2.94
CA PHE A 98 -38.54 -7.24 3.27
C PHE A 98 -39.07 -7.13 4.71
N PHE A 99 -38.23 -6.77 5.65
CA PHE A 99 -38.58 -6.60 7.04
C PHE A 99 -39.60 -5.46 7.22
N ILE A 100 -39.39 -4.34 6.54
CA ILE A 100 -40.30 -3.20 6.57
C ILE A 100 -41.68 -3.58 6.02
N LEU A 101 -41.70 -4.33 4.92
CA LEU A 101 -42.95 -4.80 4.32
C LEU A 101 -43.73 -5.72 5.28
N ILE A 102 -43.05 -6.63 5.96
CA ILE A 102 -43.68 -7.52 6.95
C ILE A 102 -44.26 -6.69 8.09
N MET A 103 -43.52 -5.73 8.62
CA MET A 103 -43.99 -4.88 9.68
C MET A 103 -45.25 -4.08 9.26
N TYR A 104 -45.24 -3.59 8.04
CA TYR A 104 -46.37 -2.83 7.49
C TYR A 104 -47.63 -3.71 7.36
N VAL A 105 -47.48 -4.95 6.93
CA VAL A 105 -48.59 -5.88 6.77
C VAL A 105 -49.16 -6.31 8.12
N LEU A 106 -48.28 -6.50 9.12
CA LEU A 106 -48.71 -6.92 10.46
C LEU A 106 -49.32 -5.80 11.28
N LEU A 107 -49.11 -4.55 10.91
CA LEU A 107 -49.75 -3.42 11.55
C LEU A 107 -51.07 -3.10 10.87
#